data_958df484b9b3af703c85092155d04c04
#
_entry.id   958df484b9b3af703c85092155d04c04
#
_cell.length_a   1.000
_cell.length_b   1.000
_cell.length_c   1.000
_cell.angle_alpha   90.00
_cell.angle_beta   90.00
_cell.angle_gamma   90.00
#
_symmetry.space_group_name_H-M   'P 1'
#
loop_
_entity.id
_entity.type
_entity.pdbx_description
1 polymer ?
#
loop_
_entity_poly.entity_id
_entity_poly.type
_entity_poly.pdbx_seq_one_letter_code
_entity_poly.pdbx_strand_id
1 'polypeptide(L)'
;MDNQINEVTIVGGGTAGWLTAAFLVRFMNLRNKDNPTKVTLIESPNVPTIGVGEATVPTMPALLKSLGISEKEFFIRCNASFKLGVRFTNWNHDDKGRATSFIHPFEAIRTQLGGQNPAYHFHKYGGPQGRKNLDDCMAFCGSAIRAKLGPKLLTHGDYESKLNYAYHLDAGKFAEFLREVSIERGVNHVLDDVEEVEQDERGFISALKLQRQGRRPVELVIDCTGFKGVIINKVLGVPFRDYSKYLLNNRALAVQIPHQDVRQIEPCTNSTALGAGWVWRVPLYNRIGTGYVFSSHFRTDDEAREEFLNHLGDEVKDADPRVIPIRIGRMERAWEKNCIAIGLSAGFIEPLESTAIYMIDNFVKLLLLNFPDKSFAPVLAKRFNETTEKMMQTIRDFIILHYCTNNREDSDYWRTAREEMVIPDSLKDLLEEYRHTLPINTDFDGVYLFNYFSYNVVLFAKGYLKDVQYPAERFIAREDWDKRMAEFIRYEQKELAGLPNHYELLRKIRGEDDIPAQHSGASFGGFNAAAFGAQPGGIQIPQATVQIGAGQIKPSIKFALKKDKKQETEVDQDDLSGSHIL
;
A
#
# COMPACT_ATOMS: atom_id res chain seq x y z
N MET A 1 -6.60 -35.42 -20.08
CA MET A 1 -6.22 -34.07 -20.62
C MET A 1 -7.42 -33.26 -21.11
N ASP A 2 -8.59 -33.88 -21.22
CA ASP A 2 -9.79 -33.25 -21.80
C ASP A 2 -10.53 -32.28 -20.85
N ASN A 3 -10.14 -32.23 -19.58
CA ASN A 3 -10.81 -31.43 -18.54
C ASN A 3 -10.07 -30.11 -18.18
N GLN A 4 -8.97 -29.78 -18.85
CA GLN A 4 -8.19 -28.58 -18.55
C GLN A 4 -8.80 -27.34 -19.20
N ILE A 5 -8.69 -26.17 -18.52
CA ILE A 5 -8.97 -24.87 -19.12
C ILE A 5 -7.87 -24.52 -20.11
N ASN A 6 -8.22 -24.36 -21.38
CA ASN A 6 -7.28 -24.05 -22.46
C ASN A 6 -7.20 -22.55 -22.75
N GLU A 7 -8.24 -21.79 -22.39
CA GLU A 7 -8.28 -20.35 -22.61
C GLU A 7 -8.92 -19.62 -21.43
N VAL A 8 -8.27 -18.54 -21.00
CA VAL A 8 -8.82 -17.56 -20.05
C VAL A 8 -9.13 -16.29 -20.80
N THR A 9 -10.38 -15.83 -20.71
CA THR A 9 -10.83 -14.58 -21.33
C THR A 9 -11.03 -13.51 -20.27
N ILE A 10 -10.27 -12.42 -20.36
CA ILE A 10 -10.36 -11.25 -19.48
C ILE A 10 -11.18 -10.18 -20.20
N VAL A 11 -12.18 -9.59 -19.53
CA VAL A 11 -13.00 -8.51 -20.06
C VAL A 11 -12.75 -7.23 -19.28
N GLY A 12 -12.13 -6.23 -19.96
CA GLY A 12 -11.76 -4.93 -19.40
C GLY A 12 -10.26 -4.65 -19.45
N GLY A 13 -9.85 -3.56 -20.11
CA GLY A 13 -8.46 -3.15 -20.39
C GLY A 13 -7.89 -2.14 -19.41
N GLY A 14 -8.43 -1.99 -18.21
CA GLY A 14 -7.85 -1.17 -17.15
C GLY A 14 -6.69 -1.86 -16.42
N THR A 15 -6.16 -1.21 -15.37
CA THR A 15 -5.07 -1.76 -14.53
C THR A 15 -5.36 -3.18 -14.05
N ALA A 16 -6.60 -3.47 -13.60
CA ALA A 16 -6.97 -4.80 -13.13
C ALA A 16 -6.86 -5.88 -14.23
N GLY A 17 -7.37 -5.58 -15.43
CA GLY A 17 -7.31 -6.53 -16.55
C GLY A 17 -5.89 -6.78 -17.02
N TRP A 18 -5.10 -5.74 -17.24
CA TRP A 18 -3.73 -5.90 -17.73
C TRP A 18 -2.78 -6.49 -16.67
N LEU A 19 -2.96 -6.17 -15.37
CA LEU A 19 -2.22 -6.81 -14.30
C LEU A 19 -2.56 -8.31 -14.20
N THR A 20 -3.84 -8.65 -14.31
CA THR A 20 -4.30 -10.04 -14.37
C THR A 20 -3.70 -10.77 -15.57
N ALA A 21 -3.74 -10.16 -16.77
CA ALA A 21 -3.17 -10.75 -17.98
C ALA A 21 -1.67 -11.00 -17.85
N ALA A 22 -0.91 -10.00 -17.35
CA ALA A 22 0.54 -10.12 -17.13
C ALA A 22 0.89 -11.25 -16.16
N PHE A 23 0.10 -11.42 -15.10
CA PHE A 23 0.26 -12.48 -14.13
C PHE A 23 -0.02 -13.86 -14.76
N LEU A 24 -1.17 -14.02 -15.39
CA LEU A 24 -1.59 -15.31 -15.96
C LEU A 24 -0.61 -15.76 -17.03
N VAL A 25 -0.25 -14.91 -18.00
CA VAL A 25 0.69 -15.30 -19.05
C VAL A 25 2.08 -15.65 -18.49
N ARG A 26 2.52 -14.96 -17.44
CA ARG A 26 3.82 -15.20 -16.80
C ARG A 26 3.84 -16.54 -16.05
N PHE A 27 2.86 -16.82 -15.21
CA PHE A 27 2.92 -17.92 -14.26
C PHE A 27 2.29 -19.21 -14.77
N MET A 28 1.24 -19.15 -15.59
CA MET A 28 0.60 -20.34 -16.12
C MET A 28 1.48 -21.05 -17.16
N ASN A 29 2.21 -20.29 -17.97
CA ASN A 29 2.97 -20.84 -19.10
C ASN A 29 4.47 -21.03 -18.80
N LEU A 30 4.93 -20.67 -17.59
CA LEU A 30 6.35 -20.76 -17.23
C LEU A 30 6.90 -22.18 -17.35
N ARG A 31 6.11 -23.20 -17.01
CA ARG A 31 6.49 -24.62 -17.01
C ARG A 31 5.70 -25.48 -18.01
N ASN A 32 4.76 -24.90 -18.74
CA ASN A 32 3.89 -25.59 -19.69
C ASN A 32 4.04 -25.01 -21.11
N LYS A 33 5.26 -25.08 -21.64
CA LYS A 33 5.58 -24.50 -22.96
C LYS A 33 4.98 -25.26 -24.12
N ASP A 34 4.75 -26.57 -23.95
CA ASP A 34 4.26 -27.44 -25.02
C ASP A 34 2.74 -27.34 -25.21
N ASN A 35 2.00 -26.95 -24.18
CA ASN A 35 0.55 -26.74 -24.26
C ASN A 35 0.14 -25.53 -23.42
N PRO A 36 0.52 -24.31 -23.83
CA PRO A 36 0.26 -23.11 -23.03
C PRO A 36 -1.23 -22.78 -23.00
N THR A 37 -1.73 -22.41 -21.81
CA THR A 37 -3.07 -21.84 -21.67
C THR A 37 -3.10 -20.48 -22.37
N LYS A 38 -4.03 -20.27 -23.26
CA LYS A 38 -4.23 -19.00 -23.97
C LYS A 38 -4.82 -17.95 -23.00
N VAL A 39 -4.30 -16.75 -23.06
CA VAL A 39 -4.86 -15.60 -22.35
C VAL A 39 -5.32 -14.58 -23.39
N THR A 40 -6.62 -14.29 -23.40
CA THR A 40 -7.20 -13.26 -24.27
C THR A 40 -7.73 -12.13 -23.39
N LEU A 41 -7.40 -10.89 -23.72
CA LEU A 41 -7.97 -9.71 -23.09
C LEU A 41 -8.81 -8.91 -24.12
N ILE A 42 -10.08 -8.70 -23.78
CA ILE A 42 -11.02 -7.89 -24.57
C ILE A 42 -11.12 -6.52 -23.91
N GLU A 43 -10.77 -5.49 -24.65
CA GLU A 43 -10.77 -4.09 -24.22
C GLU A 43 -11.71 -3.27 -25.12
N SER A 44 -12.62 -2.53 -24.49
CA SER A 44 -13.48 -1.60 -25.21
C SER A 44 -12.67 -0.39 -25.69
N PRO A 45 -12.74 -0.03 -26.98
CA PRO A 45 -12.14 1.21 -27.49
C PRO A 45 -12.87 2.47 -27.03
N ASN A 46 -14.06 2.32 -26.44
CA ASN A 46 -14.97 3.41 -26.08
C ASN A 46 -14.97 3.76 -24.58
N VAL A 47 -14.26 2.98 -23.74
CA VAL A 47 -14.18 3.20 -22.29
C VAL A 47 -12.79 3.70 -21.92
N PRO A 48 -12.63 4.99 -21.59
CA PRO A 48 -11.32 5.54 -21.22
C PRO A 48 -10.86 4.99 -19.87
N THR A 49 -9.56 4.77 -19.73
CA THR A 49 -8.94 4.45 -18.45
C THR A 49 -9.03 5.65 -17.50
N ILE A 50 -9.36 5.41 -16.25
CA ILE A 50 -9.39 6.45 -15.22
C ILE A 50 -7.93 6.80 -14.87
N GLY A 51 -7.40 7.86 -15.49
CA GLY A 51 -6.00 8.29 -15.35
C GLY A 51 -5.79 9.19 -14.15
N VAL A 52 -5.83 8.63 -12.93
CA VAL A 52 -5.42 9.32 -11.70
C VAL A 52 -4.03 8.84 -11.27
N GLY A 53 -3.33 9.63 -10.43
CA GLY A 53 -2.16 9.12 -9.74
C GLY A 53 -2.59 8.09 -8.69
N GLU A 54 -1.97 6.93 -8.70
CA GLU A 54 -2.22 5.89 -7.72
C GLU A 54 -1.04 5.69 -6.77
N ALA A 55 -1.34 5.22 -5.58
CA ALA A 55 -0.38 4.84 -4.57
C ALA A 55 -0.52 3.34 -4.25
N THR A 56 0.59 2.72 -3.86
CA THR A 56 0.64 1.28 -3.57
C THR A 56 1.12 1.00 -2.15
N VAL A 57 1.21 -0.28 -1.81
CA VAL A 57 1.70 -0.78 -0.51
C VAL A 57 2.98 -1.62 -0.71
N PRO A 58 3.75 -1.96 0.33
CA PRO A 58 5.08 -2.58 0.21
C PRO A 58 5.15 -3.93 -0.51
N THR A 59 4.04 -4.55 -0.85
CA THR A 59 4.02 -5.76 -1.69
C THR A 59 4.31 -5.48 -3.16
N MET A 60 4.17 -4.23 -3.61
CA MET A 60 4.32 -3.85 -5.02
C MET A 60 5.73 -4.10 -5.60
N PRO A 61 6.85 -3.84 -4.91
CA PRO A 61 8.18 -4.20 -5.41
C PRO A 61 8.33 -5.69 -5.71
N ALA A 62 7.85 -6.54 -4.79
CA ALA A 62 7.88 -8.00 -4.99
C ALA A 62 6.97 -8.44 -6.16
N LEU A 63 5.81 -7.80 -6.34
CA LEU A 63 4.92 -8.01 -7.48
C LEU A 63 5.65 -7.73 -8.80
N LEU A 64 6.22 -6.54 -8.98
CA LEU A 64 6.93 -6.16 -10.22
C LEU A 64 8.12 -7.09 -10.50
N LYS A 65 8.90 -7.41 -9.46
CA LYS A 65 10.03 -8.35 -9.55
C LYS A 65 9.54 -9.72 -10.02
N SER A 66 8.45 -10.25 -9.47
CA SER A 66 7.88 -11.55 -9.85
C SER A 66 7.38 -11.57 -11.30
N LEU A 67 6.86 -10.44 -11.78
CA LEU A 67 6.50 -10.27 -13.19
C LEU A 67 7.72 -10.12 -14.11
N GLY A 68 8.95 -10.01 -13.56
CA GLY A 68 10.17 -9.81 -14.35
C GLY A 68 10.20 -8.43 -15.02
N ILE A 69 9.68 -7.42 -14.36
CA ILE A 69 9.70 -6.03 -14.79
C ILE A 69 10.92 -5.35 -14.14
N SER A 70 11.71 -4.59 -14.90
CA SER A 70 12.78 -3.77 -14.35
C SER A 70 12.20 -2.61 -13.53
N GLU A 71 12.71 -2.40 -12.32
CA GLU A 71 12.30 -1.28 -11.47
C GLU A 71 12.63 0.06 -12.14
N LYS A 72 13.81 0.16 -12.78
CA LYS A 72 14.21 1.35 -13.55
C LYS A 72 13.23 1.65 -14.68
N GLU A 73 12.88 0.64 -15.48
CA GLU A 73 11.92 0.81 -16.58
C GLU A 73 10.54 1.23 -16.07
N PHE A 74 10.07 0.63 -14.97
CA PHE A 74 8.83 1.03 -14.32
C PHE A 74 8.85 2.49 -13.87
N PHE A 75 9.95 2.99 -13.25
CA PHE A 75 10.08 4.40 -12.88
C PHE A 75 9.95 5.33 -14.07
N ILE A 76 10.59 4.99 -15.19
CA ILE A 76 10.57 5.80 -16.41
C ILE A 76 9.18 5.78 -17.05
N ARG A 77 8.63 4.59 -17.25
CA ARG A 77 7.40 4.39 -18.02
C ARG A 77 6.15 4.87 -17.25
N CYS A 78 6.12 4.72 -15.95
CA CYS A 78 4.95 5.03 -15.12
C CYS A 78 5.06 6.36 -14.36
N ASN A 79 6.07 7.20 -14.65
CA ASN A 79 6.36 8.43 -13.90
C ASN A 79 6.39 8.19 -12.38
N ALA A 80 6.89 7.03 -11.97
CA ALA A 80 6.81 6.58 -10.59
C ALA A 80 7.70 7.40 -9.64
N SER A 81 7.33 7.40 -8.37
CA SER A 81 8.13 7.89 -7.25
C SER A 81 8.02 6.93 -6.07
N PHE A 82 8.95 7.02 -5.10
CA PHE A 82 8.88 6.18 -3.90
C PHE A 82 7.82 6.63 -2.93
N LYS A 83 7.28 5.66 -2.18
CA LYS A 83 6.34 5.88 -1.09
C LYS A 83 6.80 5.08 0.13
N LEU A 84 6.99 5.76 1.27
CA LEU A 84 7.46 5.18 2.53
C LEU A 84 6.35 5.09 3.59
N GLY A 85 5.17 5.64 3.29
CA GLY A 85 4.04 5.68 4.22
C GLY A 85 2.93 6.60 3.75
N VAL A 86 1.96 6.82 4.65
CA VAL A 86 0.86 7.78 4.47
C VAL A 86 0.91 8.79 5.60
N ARG A 87 0.88 10.09 5.27
CA ARG A 87 0.74 11.16 6.27
C ARG A 87 -0.73 11.54 6.37
N PHE A 88 -1.24 11.51 7.58
CA PHE A 88 -2.58 11.96 7.93
C PHE A 88 -2.51 13.33 8.61
N THR A 89 -3.22 14.32 8.08
CA THR A 89 -3.23 15.69 8.60
C THR A 89 -4.66 16.15 8.83
N ASN A 90 -4.92 16.79 9.96
CA ASN A 90 -6.24 17.29 10.35
C ASN A 90 -7.32 16.22 10.54
N TRP A 91 -6.93 14.97 10.81
CA TRP A 91 -7.87 13.90 11.14
C TRP A 91 -8.28 13.89 12.62
N ASN A 92 -7.51 14.55 13.46
CA ASN A 92 -7.79 14.81 14.89
C ASN A 92 -7.26 16.18 15.26
N HIS A 93 -7.77 16.70 16.39
CA HIS A 93 -7.32 17.92 17.03
C HIS A 93 -6.66 17.62 18.38
N ASP A 94 -5.68 18.45 18.76
CA ASP A 94 -5.08 18.41 20.10
C ASP A 94 -6.02 19.08 21.14
N ASP A 95 -5.63 19.06 22.42
CA ASP A 95 -6.42 19.65 23.51
C ASP A 95 -6.63 21.18 23.39
N LYS A 96 -5.95 21.83 22.43
CA LYS A 96 -6.10 23.26 22.10
C LYS A 96 -6.90 23.48 20.83
N GLY A 97 -7.52 22.44 20.26
CA GLY A 97 -8.28 22.48 19.02
C GLY A 97 -7.44 22.63 17.75
N ARG A 98 -6.12 22.40 17.82
CA ARG A 98 -5.23 22.51 16.65
C ARG A 98 -5.14 21.17 15.93
N ALA A 99 -5.13 21.24 14.60
CA ALA A 99 -4.96 20.05 13.75
C ALA A 99 -3.69 19.28 14.11
N THR A 100 -3.82 17.96 14.29
CA THR A 100 -2.68 17.05 14.47
C THR A 100 -2.26 16.42 13.16
N SER A 101 -1.04 15.85 13.15
CA SER A 101 -0.54 15.07 12.02
C SER A 101 0.27 13.87 12.51
N PHE A 102 0.11 12.73 11.83
CA PHE A 102 0.91 11.51 12.08
C PHE A 102 1.24 10.82 10.76
N ILE A 103 2.17 9.88 10.81
CA ILE A 103 2.55 9.05 9.66
C ILE A 103 2.23 7.60 9.99
N HIS A 104 1.54 6.90 9.08
CA HIS A 104 1.48 5.45 9.04
C HIS A 104 2.62 4.95 8.13
N PRO A 105 3.76 4.50 8.72
CA PRO A 105 4.96 4.15 7.97
C PRO A 105 4.89 2.73 7.41
N PHE A 106 5.58 2.48 6.31
CA PHE A 106 5.70 1.15 5.73
C PHE A 106 6.86 0.36 6.33
N GLU A 107 6.83 0.16 7.62
CA GLU A 107 7.94 -0.47 8.31
C GLU A 107 7.46 -1.35 9.47
N ALA A 108 8.20 -2.42 9.73
CA ALA A 108 8.04 -3.18 10.97
C ALA A 108 8.69 -2.44 12.14
N ILE A 109 8.27 -2.79 13.35
CA ILE A 109 8.86 -2.24 14.58
C ILE A 109 10.36 -2.59 14.63
N ARG A 110 11.20 -1.56 14.76
CA ARG A 110 12.65 -1.70 14.93
C ARG A 110 13.11 -1.67 16.38
N THR A 111 12.20 -1.35 17.28
CA THR A 111 12.46 -1.32 18.72
C THR A 111 12.08 -2.66 19.33
N GLN A 112 13.06 -3.38 19.90
CA GLN A 112 12.85 -4.66 20.60
C GLN A 112 13.14 -4.47 22.10
N LEU A 113 12.26 -4.99 22.96
CA LEU A 113 12.34 -4.86 24.41
C LEU A 113 12.11 -6.21 25.11
N GLY A 114 13.02 -7.17 24.86
CA GLY A 114 13.03 -8.43 25.62
C GLY A 114 11.71 -9.22 25.61
N GLY A 115 10.97 -9.22 24.47
CA GLY A 115 9.67 -9.88 24.35
C GLY A 115 8.48 -9.05 24.82
N GLN A 116 8.70 -7.84 25.36
CA GLN A 116 7.62 -6.91 25.70
C GLN A 116 7.22 -6.07 24.48
N ASN A 117 5.91 -5.77 24.35
CA ASN A 117 5.44 -4.84 23.34
C ASN A 117 5.90 -3.41 23.68
N PRO A 118 6.77 -2.79 22.87
CA PRO A 118 7.31 -1.46 23.17
C PRO A 118 6.25 -0.36 23.18
N ALA A 119 5.07 -0.59 22.63
CA ALA A 119 3.97 0.36 22.67
C ALA A 119 3.47 0.63 24.10
N TYR A 120 3.59 -0.32 25.04
CA TYR A 120 3.30 -0.08 26.46
C TYR A 120 4.26 0.93 27.08
N HIS A 121 5.55 0.91 26.70
CA HIS A 121 6.52 1.89 27.18
C HIS A 121 6.19 3.28 26.64
N PHE A 122 5.85 3.37 25.35
CA PHE A 122 5.43 4.63 24.75
C PHE A 122 4.14 5.17 25.42
N HIS A 123 3.18 4.29 25.69
CA HIS A 123 1.94 4.67 26.37
C HIS A 123 2.21 5.27 27.75
N LYS A 124 3.00 4.58 28.56
CA LYS A 124 3.30 4.97 29.94
C LYS A 124 4.23 6.17 30.04
N TYR A 125 5.24 6.26 29.19
CA TYR A 125 6.34 7.22 29.35
C TYR A 125 6.39 8.29 28.26
N GLY A 126 5.65 8.11 27.16
CA GLY A 126 5.75 8.93 25.97
C GLY A 126 7.06 8.73 25.21
N GLY A 127 7.22 9.45 24.12
CA GLY A 127 8.48 9.52 23.39
C GLY A 127 9.45 10.53 24.01
N PRO A 128 10.75 10.43 23.72
CA PRO A 128 11.73 11.44 24.11
C PRO A 128 11.41 12.80 23.45
N GLN A 129 12.09 13.86 23.91
CA GLN A 129 11.83 15.22 23.42
C GLN A 129 11.84 15.30 21.87
N GLY A 130 10.80 15.85 21.30
CA GLY A 130 10.61 16.00 19.85
C GLY A 130 9.95 14.82 19.16
N ARG A 131 9.73 13.68 19.85
CA ARG A 131 9.05 12.50 19.30
C ARG A 131 7.70 12.32 19.95
N LYS A 132 6.65 12.77 19.26
CA LYS A 132 5.30 12.84 19.81
C LYS A 132 4.42 11.65 19.45
N ASN A 133 4.71 10.99 18.34
CA ASN A 133 3.92 9.89 17.82
C ASN A 133 4.67 8.56 18.02
N LEU A 134 3.94 7.46 18.06
CA LEU A 134 4.48 6.12 18.23
C LEU A 134 5.46 5.76 17.10
N ASP A 135 5.13 6.10 15.85
CA ASP A 135 5.99 5.87 14.68
C ASP A 135 7.35 6.57 14.81
N ASP A 136 7.42 7.74 15.44
CA ASP A 136 8.67 8.46 15.71
C ASP A 136 9.65 7.67 16.59
N CYS A 137 9.14 6.72 17.37
CA CYS A 137 9.91 5.93 18.33
C CYS A 137 10.19 4.49 17.87
N MET A 138 9.54 4.05 16.76
CA MET A 138 9.57 2.64 16.37
C MET A 138 9.91 2.37 14.91
N ALA A 139 9.89 3.40 14.05
CA ALA A 139 10.11 3.27 12.62
C ALA A 139 10.99 4.39 12.07
N PHE A 140 11.84 4.09 11.08
CA PHE A 140 12.74 5.07 10.44
C PHE A 140 12.08 5.77 9.25
N CYS A 141 11.09 5.14 8.62
CA CYS A 141 10.40 5.72 7.47
C CYS A 141 9.78 7.08 7.76
N GLY A 142 9.24 7.32 8.97
CA GLY A 142 8.71 8.61 9.36
C GLY A 142 9.75 9.73 9.28
N SER A 143 10.94 9.50 9.80
CA SER A 143 12.07 10.45 9.73
C SER A 143 12.59 10.65 8.31
N ALA A 144 12.67 9.57 7.51
CA ALA A 144 13.04 9.67 6.09
C ALA A 144 12.02 10.51 5.31
N ILE A 145 10.72 10.34 5.56
CA ILE A 145 9.65 11.14 4.96
C ILE A 145 9.82 12.64 5.30
N ARG A 146 10.02 12.96 6.59
CA ARG A 146 10.21 14.35 7.04
C ARG A 146 11.46 15.00 6.43
N ALA A 147 12.53 14.22 6.24
CA ALA A 147 13.77 14.67 5.62
C ALA A 147 13.75 14.56 4.08
N LYS A 148 12.66 14.10 3.47
CA LYS A 148 12.50 13.89 2.02
C LYS A 148 13.62 13.03 1.41
N LEU A 149 13.97 11.94 2.09
CA LEU A 149 14.98 10.99 1.65
C LEU A 149 14.34 9.83 0.89
N GLY A 150 15.08 9.31 -0.09
CA GLY A 150 14.71 8.07 -0.77
C GLY A 150 15.03 6.84 0.09
N PRO A 151 14.43 5.64 -0.20
CA PRO A 151 14.60 4.45 0.63
C PRO A 151 15.90 3.67 0.38
N LYS A 152 16.68 4.03 -0.63
CA LYS A 152 17.84 3.27 -1.11
C LYS A 152 19.04 4.16 -1.42
N LEU A 153 20.22 3.57 -1.39
CA LEU A 153 21.45 4.27 -1.77
C LEU A 153 21.51 4.47 -3.30
N LEU A 154 22.28 5.46 -3.76
CA LEU A 154 22.52 5.68 -5.21
C LEU A 154 23.23 4.52 -5.91
N THR A 155 23.87 3.61 -5.14
CA THR A 155 24.57 2.43 -5.62
C THR A 155 23.71 1.17 -5.67
N HIS A 156 22.50 1.20 -5.08
CA HIS A 156 21.61 0.06 -5.06
C HIS A 156 20.99 -0.21 -6.43
N GLY A 157 20.93 -1.47 -6.80
CA GLY A 157 20.22 -1.96 -7.98
C GLY A 157 18.70 -1.98 -7.83
N ASP A 158 18.03 -2.57 -8.86
CA ASP A 158 16.58 -2.77 -8.83
C ASP A 158 16.17 -3.58 -7.58
N TYR A 159 15.12 -3.13 -6.89
CA TYR A 159 14.52 -3.79 -5.72
C TYR A 159 15.41 -3.93 -4.48
N GLU A 160 16.60 -3.37 -4.48
CA GLU A 160 17.45 -3.27 -3.28
C GLU A 160 17.13 -1.97 -2.51
N SER A 161 17.06 -2.02 -1.18
CA SER A 161 16.75 -0.85 -0.35
C SER A 161 17.23 -0.99 1.08
N LYS A 162 17.34 0.13 1.79
CA LYS A 162 17.54 0.16 3.25
C LYS A 162 16.24 0.22 4.04
N LEU A 163 15.21 0.88 3.46
CA LEU A 163 13.90 1.03 4.06
C LEU A 163 12.86 0.31 3.21
N ASN A 164 11.79 -0.18 3.83
CA ASN A 164 10.64 -0.69 3.12
C ASN A 164 9.98 0.45 2.33
N TYR A 165 9.50 0.14 1.15
CA TYR A 165 8.88 1.12 0.29
C TYR A 165 7.81 0.51 -0.63
N ALA A 166 6.99 1.37 -1.14
CA ALA A 166 6.07 1.15 -2.24
C ALA A 166 6.27 2.27 -3.27
N TYR A 167 5.30 2.47 -4.15
CA TYR A 167 5.39 3.47 -5.20
C TYR A 167 4.12 4.31 -5.27
N HIS A 168 4.31 5.54 -5.76
CA HIS A 168 3.30 6.28 -6.48
C HIS A 168 3.52 6.06 -7.97
N LEU A 169 2.45 6.02 -8.76
CA LEU A 169 2.51 5.76 -10.19
C LEU A 169 1.35 6.41 -10.95
N ASP A 170 1.55 6.63 -12.23
CA ASP A 170 0.50 7.01 -13.16
C ASP A 170 -0.27 5.75 -13.59
N ALA A 171 -1.52 5.61 -13.15
CA ALA A 171 -2.33 4.41 -13.39
C ALA A 171 -2.58 4.13 -14.88
N GLY A 172 -2.78 5.18 -15.68
CA GLY A 172 -2.95 5.03 -17.13
C GLY A 172 -1.70 4.50 -17.80
N LYS A 173 -0.54 5.09 -17.47
CA LYS A 173 0.76 4.66 -17.98
C LYS A 173 1.13 3.26 -17.50
N PHE A 174 0.74 2.89 -16.29
CA PHE A 174 0.96 1.55 -15.78
C PHE A 174 0.14 0.50 -16.53
N ALA A 175 -1.13 0.79 -16.83
CA ALA A 175 -1.95 -0.09 -17.65
C ALA A 175 -1.39 -0.22 -19.09
N GLU A 176 -0.93 0.87 -19.70
CA GLU A 176 -0.24 0.85 -21.01
C GLU A 176 1.02 0.00 -20.98
N PHE A 177 1.86 0.18 -19.98
CA PHE A 177 3.10 -0.58 -19.81
C PHE A 177 2.82 -2.09 -19.61
N LEU A 178 1.86 -2.45 -18.76
CA LEU A 178 1.44 -3.84 -18.58
C LEU A 178 0.86 -4.43 -19.85
N ARG A 179 0.11 -3.65 -20.65
CA ARG A 179 -0.42 -4.08 -21.94
C ARG A 179 0.70 -4.50 -22.88
N GLU A 180 1.69 -3.63 -23.07
CA GLU A 180 2.82 -3.91 -23.96
C GLU A 180 3.58 -5.17 -23.53
N VAL A 181 3.96 -5.26 -22.24
CA VAL A 181 4.64 -6.42 -21.68
C VAL A 181 3.81 -7.71 -21.82
N SER A 182 2.48 -7.60 -21.66
CA SER A 182 1.59 -8.77 -21.77
C SER A 182 1.45 -9.26 -23.21
N ILE A 183 1.29 -8.34 -24.17
CA ILE A 183 1.21 -8.67 -25.60
C ILE A 183 2.52 -9.30 -26.08
N GLU A 184 3.66 -8.75 -25.70
CA GLU A 184 4.99 -9.31 -26.01
C GLU A 184 5.13 -10.75 -25.50
N ARG A 185 4.50 -11.06 -24.36
CA ARG A 185 4.50 -12.40 -23.74
C ARG A 185 3.39 -13.32 -24.25
N GLY A 186 2.63 -12.91 -25.26
CA GLY A 186 1.66 -13.76 -25.96
C GLY A 186 0.21 -13.62 -25.51
N VAL A 187 -0.16 -12.55 -24.80
CA VAL A 187 -1.57 -12.23 -24.56
C VAL A 187 -2.22 -11.79 -25.87
N ASN A 188 -3.33 -12.44 -26.22
CA ASN A 188 -4.15 -12.05 -27.37
C ASN A 188 -5.02 -10.83 -26.98
N HIS A 189 -4.70 -9.67 -27.55
CA HIS A 189 -5.42 -8.43 -27.30
C HIS A 189 -6.52 -8.23 -28.35
N VAL A 190 -7.75 -8.06 -27.90
CA VAL A 190 -8.92 -7.85 -28.73
C VAL A 190 -9.53 -6.48 -28.40
N LEU A 191 -9.45 -5.53 -29.35
CA LEU A 191 -10.12 -4.22 -29.23
C LEU A 191 -11.54 -4.34 -29.79
N ASP A 192 -12.51 -4.56 -28.90
CA ASP A 192 -13.91 -4.70 -29.25
C ASP A 192 -14.84 -4.50 -28.05
N ASP A 193 -16.10 -4.17 -28.29
CA ASP A 193 -17.11 -4.07 -27.25
C ASP A 193 -17.87 -5.39 -27.09
N VAL A 194 -18.12 -5.78 -25.84
CA VAL A 194 -19.00 -6.91 -25.51
C VAL A 194 -20.45 -6.40 -25.50
N GLU A 195 -21.24 -6.85 -26.46
CA GLU A 195 -22.65 -6.49 -26.57
C GLU A 195 -23.57 -7.40 -25.75
N GLU A 196 -23.27 -8.71 -25.76
CA GLU A 196 -24.09 -9.72 -25.13
C GLU A 196 -23.21 -10.82 -24.50
N VAL A 197 -23.70 -11.42 -23.43
CA VAL A 197 -23.07 -12.54 -22.73
C VAL A 197 -24.04 -13.71 -22.76
N GLU A 198 -23.67 -14.79 -23.42
CA GLU A 198 -24.48 -16.00 -23.54
C GLU A 198 -24.18 -16.97 -22.40
N GLN A 199 -25.23 -17.63 -21.89
CA GLN A 199 -25.11 -18.65 -20.85
C GLN A 199 -25.59 -20.02 -21.40
N ASP A 200 -25.01 -21.11 -20.89
CA ASP A 200 -25.52 -22.46 -21.11
C ASP A 200 -26.73 -22.76 -20.19
N GLU A 201 -27.32 -23.94 -20.33
CA GLU A 201 -28.48 -24.38 -19.53
C GLU A 201 -28.18 -24.43 -18.02
N ARG A 202 -26.91 -24.59 -17.63
CA ARG A 202 -26.44 -24.56 -16.23
C ARG A 202 -26.20 -23.13 -15.74
N GLY A 203 -26.30 -22.15 -16.67
CA GLY A 203 -26.05 -20.73 -16.44
C GLY A 203 -24.54 -20.40 -16.36
N PHE A 204 -23.65 -21.24 -16.88
CA PHE A 204 -22.24 -20.91 -17.12
C PHE A 204 -22.13 -20.01 -18.36
N ILE A 205 -21.18 -19.11 -18.36
CA ILE A 205 -20.91 -18.29 -19.55
C ILE A 205 -20.35 -19.17 -20.65
N SER A 206 -21.09 -19.26 -21.76
CA SER A 206 -20.73 -20.11 -22.92
C SER A 206 -20.04 -19.32 -24.04
N ALA A 207 -20.43 -18.03 -24.22
CA ALA A 207 -19.81 -17.17 -25.22
C ALA A 207 -20.00 -15.68 -24.88
N LEU A 208 -19.18 -14.84 -25.49
CA LEU A 208 -19.33 -13.41 -25.56
C LEU A 208 -19.65 -13.01 -27.01
N LYS A 209 -20.64 -12.17 -27.21
CA LYS A 209 -20.94 -11.58 -28.52
C LYS A 209 -20.25 -10.23 -28.60
N LEU A 210 -19.28 -10.13 -29.47
CA LEU A 210 -18.50 -8.94 -29.71
C LEU A 210 -19.12 -8.14 -30.88
N GLN A 211 -19.06 -6.83 -30.79
CA GLN A 211 -19.66 -5.93 -31.76
C GLN A 211 -19.13 -6.15 -33.19
N ARG A 212 -17.82 -6.32 -33.35
CA ARG A 212 -17.14 -6.44 -34.64
C ARG A 212 -16.78 -7.87 -34.99
N GLN A 213 -16.32 -8.67 -34.02
CA GLN A 213 -15.81 -10.02 -34.26
C GLN A 213 -16.88 -11.11 -34.09
N GLY A 214 -18.11 -10.73 -33.67
CA GLY A 214 -19.21 -11.66 -33.50
C GLY A 214 -19.06 -12.56 -32.27
N ARG A 215 -19.59 -13.77 -32.37
CA ARG A 215 -19.68 -14.73 -31.26
C ARG A 215 -18.32 -15.36 -30.96
N ARG A 216 -17.85 -15.26 -29.72
CA ARG A 216 -16.62 -15.87 -29.21
C ARG A 216 -16.93 -16.81 -28.05
N PRO A 217 -16.75 -18.15 -28.20
CA PRO A 217 -16.85 -19.11 -27.10
C PRO A 217 -15.80 -18.81 -26.01
N VAL A 218 -16.14 -19.10 -24.74
CA VAL A 218 -15.25 -18.89 -23.59
C VAL A 218 -15.30 -20.08 -22.65
N GLU A 219 -14.19 -20.36 -21.93
CA GLU A 219 -14.10 -21.41 -20.92
C GLU A 219 -14.10 -20.82 -19.51
N LEU A 220 -13.17 -19.91 -19.21
CA LEU A 220 -13.05 -19.18 -17.96
C LEU A 220 -13.04 -17.69 -18.24
N VAL A 221 -13.87 -16.92 -17.55
CA VAL A 221 -14.00 -15.47 -17.75
C VAL A 221 -13.54 -14.72 -16.50
N ILE A 222 -12.69 -13.71 -16.71
CA ILE A 222 -12.32 -12.77 -15.66
C ILE A 222 -13.00 -11.43 -15.93
N ASP A 223 -13.89 -11.03 -15.03
CA ASP A 223 -14.61 -9.76 -15.12
C ASP A 223 -13.76 -8.64 -14.50
N CYS A 224 -13.18 -7.80 -15.35
CA CYS A 224 -12.47 -6.56 -15.00
C CYS A 224 -13.20 -5.31 -15.52
N THR A 225 -14.53 -5.35 -15.63
CA THR A 225 -15.36 -4.29 -16.24
C THR A 225 -15.64 -3.09 -15.32
N GLY A 226 -14.85 -2.94 -14.26
CA GLY A 226 -14.93 -1.80 -13.34
C GLY A 226 -16.19 -1.81 -12.48
N PHE A 227 -16.61 -0.64 -11.98
CA PHE A 227 -17.80 -0.51 -11.13
C PHE A 227 -19.10 -1.06 -11.72
N LYS A 228 -19.15 -1.24 -13.04
CA LYS A 228 -20.32 -1.79 -13.71
C LYS A 228 -20.54 -3.27 -13.40
N GLY A 229 -19.46 -4.06 -13.18
CA GLY A 229 -19.52 -5.49 -12.95
C GLY A 229 -20.40 -6.19 -13.97
N VAL A 230 -20.12 -5.95 -15.27
CA VAL A 230 -21.05 -6.30 -16.36
C VAL A 230 -21.40 -7.78 -16.35
N ILE A 231 -20.43 -8.63 -16.07
CA ILE A 231 -20.65 -10.07 -16.11
C ILE A 231 -21.09 -10.58 -14.75
N ILE A 232 -20.29 -10.34 -13.71
CA ILE A 232 -20.54 -10.91 -12.38
C ILE A 232 -21.84 -10.39 -11.75
N ASN A 233 -22.11 -9.08 -11.85
CA ASN A 233 -23.27 -8.46 -11.21
C ASN A 233 -24.49 -8.44 -12.12
N LYS A 234 -24.36 -7.98 -13.38
CA LYS A 234 -25.54 -7.76 -14.24
C LYS A 234 -26.01 -9.04 -14.92
N VAL A 235 -25.10 -9.91 -15.39
CA VAL A 235 -25.47 -11.14 -16.10
C VAL A 235 -25.68 -12.29 -15.12
N LEU A 236 -24.70 -12.55 -14.23
CA LEU A 236 -24.79 -13.65 -13.26
C LEU A 236 -25.63 -13.30 -12.02
N GLY A 237 -26.06 -12.04 -11.88
CA GLY A 237 -26.95 -11.61 -10.82
C GLY A 237 -26.37 -11.70 -9.40
N VAL A 238 -25.03 -11.75 -9.26
CA VAL A 238 -24.41 -11.76 -7.93
C VAL A 238 -24.72 -10.46 -7.19
N PRO A 239 -25.32 -10.51 -5.98
CA PRO A 239 -25.66 -9.30 -5.25
C PRO A 239 -24.42 -8.49 -4.84
N PHE A 240 -24.58 -7.17 -4.83
CA PHE A 240 -23.58 -6.27 -4.26
C PHE A 240 -23.88 -5.99 -2.79
N ARG A 241 -22.88 -6.17 -1.93
CA ARG A 241 -22.91 -5.82 -0.51
C ARG A 241 -22.44 -4.38 -0.35
N ASP A 242 -23.39 -3.49 -0.22
CA ASP A 242 -23.16 -2.05 -0.03
C ASP A 242 -22.55 -1.78 1.36
N TYR A 243 -21.52 -0.93 1.41
CA TYR A 243 -20.83 -0.51 2.61
C TYR A 243 -21.11 0.95 3.00
N SER A 244 -22.07 1.62 2.36
CA SER A 244 -22.42 3.03 2.63
C SER A 244 -22.79 3.31 4.09
N LYS A 245 -23.36 2.31 4.80
CA LYS A 245 -23.62 2.44 6.24
C LYS A 245 -22.37 2.43 7.13
N TYR A 246 -21.23 1.99 6.59
CA TYR A 246 -19.95 1.90 7.27
C TYR A 246 -18.96 2.99 6.83
N LEU A 247 -19.09 3.50 5.62
CA LEU A 247 -18.20 4.49 4.99
C LEU A 247 -19.07 5.50 4.24
N LEU A 248 -19.04 6.75 4.70
CA LEU A 248 -19.99 7.79 4.29
C LEU A 248 -19.69 8.38 2.92
N ASN A 249 -18.48 8.20 2.40
CA ASN A 249 -18.03 8.83 1.16
C ASN A 249 -18.60 8.11 -0.07
N ASN A 250 -19.10 8.87 -1.03
CA ASN A 250 -19.69 8.32 -2.25
C ASN A 250 -19.32 9.10 -3.51
N ARG A 251 -18.45 10.11 -3.39
CA ARG A 251 -17.97 10.96 -4.49
C ARG A 251 -16.48 11.20 -4.36
N ALA A 252 -15.83 11.43 -5.50
CA ALA A 252 -14.51 12.03 -5.54
C ALA A 252 -14.44 13.13 -6.59
N LEU A 253 -13.70 14.19 -6.29
CA LEU A 253 -13.17 15.13 -7.26
C LEU A 253 -11.73 14.76 -7.55
N ALA A 254 -11.30 14.77 -8.79
CA ALA A 254 -9.93 14.43 -9.16
C ALA A 254 -9.35 15.42 -10.16
N VAL A 255 -8.12 15.83 -9.92
CA VAL A 255 -7.36 16.74 -10.77
C VAL A 255 -5.88 16.44 -10.73
N GLN A 256 -5.15 16.87 -11.74
CA GLN A 256 -3.68 16.80 -11.81
C GLN A 256 -3.14 18.22 -11.68
N ILE A 257 -2.13 18.40 -10.83
CA ILE A 257 -1.50 19.70 -10.61
C ILE A 257 0.03 19.60 -10.76
N PRO A 258 0.72 20.67 -11.16
CA PRO A 258 2.18 20.69 -11.22
C PRO A 258 2.80 20.66 -9.82
N HIS A 259 4.09 20.29 -9.74
CA HIS A 259 4.90 20.54 -8.56
C HIS A 259 5.27 22.02 -8.49
N GLN A 260 5.18 22.63 -7.32
CA GLN A 260 5.73 23.97 -7.07
C GLN A 260 7.27 23.96 -7.10
N ASP A 261 7.89 22.97 -6.46
CA ASP A 261 9.31 22.67 -6.56
C ASP A 261 9.50 21.15 -6.64
N VAL A 262 9.94 20.65 -7.79
CA VAL A 262 10.19 19.22 -8.03
C VAL A 262 11.23 18.62 -7.07
N ARG A 263 12.18 19.45 -6.57
CA ARG A 263 13.19 19.01 -5.60
C ARG A 263 12.60 18.68 -4.23
N GLN A 264 11.33 19.05 -3.99
CA GLN A 264 10.61 18.83 -2.75
C GLN A 264 9.60 17.69 -2.84
N ILE A 265 9.70 16.81 -3.84
CA ILE A 265 8.83 15.62 -3.95
C ILE A 265 8.91 14.79 -2.67
N GLU A 266 7.78 14.66 -1.98
CA GLU A 266 7.70 13.91 -0.73
C GLU A 266 7.59 12.39 -1.01
N PRO A 267 8.34 11.53 -0.30
CA PRO A 267 8.20 10.09 -0.44
C PRO A 267 7.02 9.53 0.40
N CYS A 268 5.87 10.18 0.37
CA CYS A 268 4.66 9.71 1.05
C CYS A 268 3.40 10.23 0.37
N THR A 269 2.31 9.48 0.52
CA THR A 269 0.97 9.99 0.22
C THR A 269 0.54 10.91 1.35
N ASN A 270 -0.06 12.07 1.02
CA ASN A 270 -0.67 12.93 2.03
C ASN A 270 -2.20 12.76 1.98
N SER A 271 -2.81 12.57 3.15
CA SER A 271 -4.26 12.48 3.37
C SER A 271 -4.64 13.60 4.33
N THR A 272 -5.28 14.65 3.81
CA THR A 272 -5.69 15.82 4.60
C THR A 272 -7.20 15.84 4.75
N ALA A 273 -7.69 15.80 5.99
CA ALA A 273 -9.11 15.86 6.28
C ALA A 273 -9.66 17.28 6.08
N LEU A 274 -10.79 17.38 5.35
CA LEU A 274 -11.58 18.59 5.13
C LEU A 274 -12.95 18.50 5.82
N GLY A 275 -13.87 19.38 5.45
CA GLY A 275 -15.17 19.49 6.10
C GLY A 275 -16.12 18.31 5.92
N ALA A 276 -16.06 17.60 4.78
CA ALA A 276 -16.97 16.49 4.47
C ALA A 276 -16.25 15.28 3.87
N GLY A 277 -14.97 15.09 4.18
CA GLY A 277 -14.15 14.03 3.65
C GLY A 277 -12.66 14.33 3.74
N TRP A 278 -11.87 13.88 2.77
CA TRP A 278 -10.41 14.05 2.80
C TRP A 278 -9.78 14.15 1.40
N VAL A 279 -8.70 14.90 1.31
CA VAL A 279 -7.92 15.12 0.09
C VAL A 279 -6.71 14.21 0.07
N TRP A 280 -6.53 13.46 -1.03
CA TRP A 280 -5.26 12.77 -1.28
C TRP A 280 -4.31 13.64 -2.11
N ARG A 281 -3.01 13.51 -1.86
CA ARG A 281 -1.95 14.00 -2.74
C ARG A 281 -0.95 12.88 -2.98
N VAL A 282 -0.82 12.50 -4.25
CA VAL A 282 0.08 11.44 -4.74
C VAL A 282 1.15 12.08 -5.62
N PRO A 283 2.35 12.34 -5.08
CA PRO A 283 3.42 13.00 -5.81
C PRO A 283 4.12 12.02 -6.76
N LEU A 284 3.85 12.14 -8.06
CA LEU A 284 4.56 11.44 -9.13
C LEU A 284 5.82 12.22 -9.51
N TYR A 285 6.69 11.63 -10.33
CA TYR A 285 7.90 12.31 -10.79
C TYR A 285 7.63 13.65 -11.48
N ASN A 286 6.63 13.71 -12.35
CA ASN A 286 6.36 14.86 -13.24
C ASN A 286 5.19 15.76 -12.78
N ARG A 287 4.35 15.30 -11.85
CA ARG A 287 3.12 15.99 -11.41
C ARG A 287 2.62 15.44 -10.09
N ILE A 288 1.62 16.07 -9.52
CA ILE A 288 0.87 15.56 -8.37
C ILE A 288 -0.52 15.14 -8.85
N GLY A 289 -0.89 13.88 -8.61
CA GLY A 289 -2.28 13.44 -8.66
C GLY A 289 -2.95 13.81 -7.34
N THR A 290 -4.06 14.53 -7.38
CA THR A 290 -4.78 14.94 -6.16
C THR A 290 -6.29 14.86 -6.37
N GLY A 291 -7.01 14.70 -5.28
CA GLY A 291 -8.46 14.75 -5.32
C GLY A 291 -9.07 14.68 -3.93
N TYR A 292 -10.35 14.97 -3.88
CA TYR A 292 -11.15 15.05 -2.68
C TYR A 292 -12.20 13.94 -2.66
N VAL A 293 -12.06 12.97 -1.75
CA VAL A 293 -13.09 11.96 -1.45
C VAL A 293 -14.04 12.58 -0.43
N PHE A 294 -15.33 12.63 -0.75
CA PHE A 294 -16.31 13.29 0.11
C PHE A 294 -17.68 12.60 0.10
N SER A 295 -18.52 12.99 1.03
CA SER A 295 -19.91 12.54 1.13
C SER A 295 -20.86 13.59 0.57
N SER A 296 -21.59 13.21 -0.48
CA SER A 296 -22.62 14.08 -1.07
C SER A 296 -23.86 14.31 -0.16
N HIS A 297 -23.90 13.63 0.99
CA HIS A 297 -24.91 13.91 2.02
C HIS A 297 -24.60 15.21 2.79
N PHE A 298 -23.32 15.56 2.92
CA PHE A 298 -22.87 16.73 3.69
C PHE A 298 -22.38 17.89 2.83
N ARG A 299 -22.06 17.67 1.56
CA ARG A 299 -21.67 18.69 0.58
C ARG A 299 -22.21 18.35 -0.79
N THR A 300 -22.73 19.33 -1.49
CA THR A 300 -22.99 19.24 -2.93
C THR A 300 -21.67 19.14 -3.70
N ASP A 301 -21.73 18.71 -4.95
CA ASP A 301 -20.54 18.64 -5.82
C ASP A 301 -19.88 20.01 -6.00
N ASP A 302 -20.66 21.11 -6.05
CA ASP A 302 -20.15 22.47 -6.20
C ASP A 302 -19.49 22.98 -4.92
N GLU A 303 -20.11 22.77 -3.75
CA GLU A 303 -19.52 23.14 -2.45
C GLU A 303 -18.23 22.36 -2.18
N ALA A 304 -18.19 21.07 -2.54
CA ALA A 304 -17.00 20.24 -2.42
C ALA A 304 -15.89 20.70 -3.39
N ARG A 305 -16.27 21.14 -4.60
CA ARG A 305 -15.33 21.71 -5.57
C ARG A 305 -14.71 23.01 -5.04
N GLU A 306 -15.52 23.91 -4.51
CA GLU A 306 -15.05 25.16 -3.94
C GLU A 306 -14.10 24.90 -2.74
N GLU A 307 -14.49 24.04 -1.81
CA GLU A 307 -13.67 23.65 -0.65
C GLU A 307 -12.33 23.04 -1.10
N PHE A 308 -12.37 22.17 -2.12
CA PHE A 308 -11.18 21.51 -2.65
C PHE A 308 -10.23 22.49 -3.35
N LEU A 309 -10.73 23.37 -4.21
CA LEU A 309 -9.90 24.37 -4.89
C LEU A 309 -9.30 25.38 -3.91
N ASN A 310 -10.07 25.81 -2.90
CA ASN A 310 -9.57 26.68 -1.82
C ASN A 310 -8.44 25.99 -1.03
N HIS A 311 -8.54 24.67 -0.79
CA HIS A 311 -7.49 23.89 -0.14
C HIS A 311 -6.23 23.78 -1.00
N LEU A 312 -6.35 23.66 -2.32
CA LEU A 312 -5.21 23.55 -3.24
C LEU A 312 -4.47 24.88 -3.44
N GLY A 313 -5.15 26.00 -3.25
CA GLY A 313 -4.60 27.36 -3.35
C GLY A 313 -4.80 28.02 -4.71
N ASP A 314 -4.45 29.31 -4.78
CA ASP A 314 -4.76 30.18 -5.93
C ASP A 314 -4.13 29.76 -7.25
N GLU A 315 -3.00 29.06 -7.22
CA GLU A 315 -2.30 28.62 -8.45
C GLU A 315 -3.08 27.62 -9.30
N VAL A 316 -4.10 26.98 -8.69
CA VAL A 316 -4.91 25.93 -9.34
C VAL A 316 -6.41 26.19 -9.29
N LYS A 317 -6.82 27.42 -8.93
CA LYS A 317 -8.25 27.79 -8.80
C LYS A 317 -9.04 27.67 -10.12
N ASP A 318 -8.37 27.79 -11.26
CA ASP A 318 -8.97 27.64 -12.59
C ASP A 318 -9.00 26.18 -13.07
N ALA A 319 -8.51 25.22 -12.26
CA ALA A 319 -8.59 23.82 -12.59
C ALA A 319 -10.04 23.32 -12.56
N ASP A 320 -10.35 22.36 -13.42
CA ASP A 320 -11.66 21.72 -13.47
C ASP A 320 -11.60 20.27 -12.95
N PRO A 321 -11.77 20.04 -11.64
CA PRO A 321 -11.77 18.70 -11.07
C PRO A 321 -12.94 17.88 -11.59
N ARG A 322 -12.64 16.68 -12.09
CA ARG A 322 -13.65 15.75 -12.58
C ARG A 322 -14.37 15.07 -11.41
N VAL A 323 -15.71 15.09 -11.42
CA VAL A 323 -16.53 14.33 -10.48
C VAL A 323 -16.53 12.84 -10.84
N ILE A 324 -16.25 11.98 -9.87
CA ILE A 324 -16.25 10.53 -10.01
C ILE A 324 -17.19 9.95 -8.95
N PRO A 325 -18.32 9.34 -9.36
CA PRO A 325 -19.15 8.59 -8.42
C PRO A 325 -18.42 7.34 -7.94
N ILE A 326 -18.48 7.08 -6.63
CA ILE A 326 -17.83 5.94 -6.00
C ILE A 326 -18.91 4.97 -5.51
N ARG A 327 -18.71 3.68 -5.78
CA ARG A 327 -19.54 2.60 -5.25
C ARG A 327 -18.71 1.80 -4.25
N ILE A 328 -18.91 2.05 -2.95
CA ILE A 328 -18.16 1.38 -1.89
C ILE A 328 -18.87 0.10 -1.46
N GLY A 329 -18.15 -1.00 -1.47
CA GLY A 329 -18.68 -2.32 -1.14
C GLY A 329 -18.00 -3.42 -1.96
N ARG A 330 -18.60 -4.60 -1.95
CA ARG A 330 -18.09 -5.78 -2.67
C ARG A 330 -19.22 -6.62 -3.27
N MET A 331 -18.90 -7.44 -4.25
CA MET A 331 -19.79 -8.53 -4.62
C MET A 331 -19.90 -9.51 -3.46
N GLU A 332 -21.09 -10.11 -3.28
CA GLU A 332 -21.29 -11.15 -2.28
C GLU A 332 -20.35 -12.33 -2.53
N ARG A 333 -20.18 -12.69 -3.78
CA ARG A 333 -19.23 -13.68 -4.28
C ARG A 333 -18.43 -13.07 -5.43
N ALA A 334 -17.10 -13.09 -5.31
CA ALA A 334 -16.21 -12.63 -6.39
C ALA A 334 -16.00 -13.73 -7.46
N TRP A 335 -16.29 -14.99 -7.11
CA TRP A 335 -16.29 -16.12 -8.04
C TRP A 335 -17.67 -16.77 -8.08
N GLU A 336 -18.29 -16.76 -9.24
CA GLU A 336 -19.56 -17.42 -9.54
C GLU A 336 -19.46 -18.22 -10.84
N LYS A 337 -19.73 -19.54 -10.78
CA LYS A 337 -19.65 -20.46 -11.93
C LYS A 337 -18.25 -20.42 -12.59
N ASN A 338 -18.17 -20.04 -13.87
CA ASN A 338 -16.91 -19.86 -14.59
C ASN A 338 -16.52 -18.38 -14.76
N CYS A 339 -17.00 -17.50 -13.88
CA CYS A 339 -16.66 -16.08 -13.89
C CYS A 339 -16.03 -15.66 -12.56
N ILE A 340 -14.92 -14.93 -12.63
CA ILE A 340 -14.22 -14.38 -11.47
C ILE A 340 -14.08 -12.88 -11.66
N ALA A 341 -14.58 -12.09 -10.72
CA ALA A 341 -14.44 -10.64 -10.71
C ALA A 341 -13.11 -10.24 -10.05
N ILE A 342 -12.37 -9.34 -10.69
CA ILE A 342 -11.10 -8.78 -10.17
C ILE A 342 -11.06 -7.27 -10.35
N GLY A 343 -10.59 -6.57 -9.33
CA GLY A 343 -10.57 -5.11 -9.29
C GLY A 343 -11.93 -4.52 -8.91
N LEU A 344 -12.30 -3.39 -9.51
CA LEU A 344 -13.53 -2.66 -9.17
C LEU A 344 -14.82 -3.45 -9.44
N SER A 345 -14.79 -4.48 -10.29
CA SER A 345 -15.91 -5.39 -10.52
C SER A 345 -16.14 -6.34 -9.35
N ALA A 346 -15.08 -6.69 -8.60
CA ALA A 346 -15.21 -7.46 -7.37
C ALA A 346 -15.63 -6.60 -6.17
N GLY A 347 -15.18 -5.35 -6.13
CA GLY A 347 -15.52 -4.40 -5.08
C GLY A 347 -14.52 -3.27 -4.98
N PHE A 348 -14.84 -2.31 -4.12
CA PHE A 348 -14.00 -1.17 -3.84
C PHE A 348 -14.19 -0.70 -2.39
N ILE A 349 -13.08 -0.39 -1.76
CA ILE A 349 -13.02 0.34 -0.49
C ILE A 349 -12.24 1.60 -0.80
N GLU A 350 -12.62 2.72 -0.21
CA GLU A 350 -11.99 4.00 -0.51
C GLU A 350 -10.44 3.96 -0.40
N PRO A 351 -9.71 4.78 -1.18
CA PRO A 351 -8.27 4.60 -1.39
C PRO A 351 -7.39 5.14 -0.25
N LEU A 352 -7.92 5.31 0.95
CA LEU A 352 -7.27 5.96 2.09
C LEU A 352 -5.89 5.35 2.41
N GLU A 353 -5.76 4.03 2.33
CA GLU A 353 -4.53 3.29 2.62
C GLU A 353 -3.95 2.58 1.37
N SER A 354 -4.40 2.99 0.17
CA SER A 354 -3.81 2.57 -1.11
C SER A 354 -3.92 1.07 -1.42
N THR A 355 -5.06 0.47 -1.13
CA THR A 355 -5.26 -0.99 -1.17
C THR A 355 -5.73 -1.56 -2.51
N ALA A 356 -6.06 -0.71 -3.50
CA ALA A 356 -6.70 -1.16 -4.74
C ALA A 356 -5.84 -2.18 -5.54
N ILE A 357 -4.57 -1.84 -5.83
CA ILE A 357 -3.65 -2.74 -6.56
C ILE A 357 -3.29 -3.96 -5.70
N TYR A 358 -3.17 -3.81 -4.39
CA TYR A 358 -2.97 -4.93 -3.48
C TYR A 358 -4.10 -5.97 -3.57
N MET A 359 -5.36 -5.54 -3.61
CA MET A 359 -6.49 -6.46 -3.77
C MET A 359 -6.43 -7.19 -5.12
N ILE A 360 -6.12 -6.49 -6.21
CA ILE A 360 -5.96 -7.13 -7.53
C ILE A 360 -4.87 -8.19 -7.49
N ASP A 361 -3.69 -7.87 -6.97
CA ASP A 361 -2.55 -8.78 -6.83
C ASP A 361 -2.93 -10.05 -6.08
N ASN A 362 -3.56 -9.89 -4.90
CA ASN A 362 -3.94 -11.03 -4.09
C ASN A 362 -5.08 -11.87 -4.72
N PHE A 363 -6.04 -11.24 -5.38
CA PHE A 363 -7.12 -11.97 -6.06
C PHE A 363 -6.56 -12.82 -7.21
N VAL A 364 -5.61 -12.28 -7.99
CA VAL A 364 -4.96 -13.06 -9.06
C VAL A 364 -4.11 -14.20 -8.51
N LYS A 365 -3.32 -13.96 -7.45
CA LYS A 365 -2.57 -15.02 -6.76
C LYS A 365 -3.48 -16.10 -6.23
N LEU A 366 -4.57 -15.72 -5.59
CA LEU A 366 -5.56 -16.66 -5.05
C LEU A 366 -6.25 -17.45 -6.16
N LEU A 367 -6.53 -16.83 -7.32
CA LEU A 367 -7.00 -17.53 -8.51
C LEU A 367 -6.01 -18.59 -8.97
N LEU A 368 -4.73 -18.27 -9.08
CA LEU A 368 -3.71 -19.24 -9.48
C LEU A 368 -3.59 -20.43 -8.51
N LEU A 369 -3.69 -20.17 -7.21
CA LEU A 369 -3.67 -21.22 -6.17
C LEU A 369 -4.92 -22.11 -6.19
N ASN A 370 -6.05 -21.61 -6.70
CA ASN A 370 -7.32 -22.33 -6.81
C ASN A 370 -7.75 -22.50 -8.27
N PHE A 371 -6.80 -22.54 -9.21
CA PHE A 371 -7.12 -22.56 -10.63
C PHE A 371 -7.99 -23.79 -10.99
N PRO A 372 -9.15 -23.58 -11.65
CA PRO A 372 -10.09 -24.66 -11.90
C PRO A 372 -9.72 -25.51 -13.12
N ASP A 373 -10.31 -26.66 -13.19
CA ASP A 373 -10.56 -27.38 -14.44
C ASP A 373 -12.01 -27.14 -14.94
N LYS A 374 -12.40 -27.77 -16.05
CA LYS A 374 -13.76 -27.62 -16.63
C LYS A 374 -14.89 -28.17 -15.76
N SER A 375 -14.58 -28.87 -14.68
CA SER A 375 -15.60 -29.29 -13.71
C SER A 375 -16.05 -28.15 -12.80
N PHE A 376 -15.22 -27.10 -12.66
CA PHE A 376 -15.46 -25.98 -11.76
C PHE A 376 -15.90 -26.42 -10.37
N ALA A 377 -15.09 -27.27 -9.75
CA ALA A 377 -15.42 -27.84 -8.42
C ALA A 377 -15.81 -26.72 -7.43
N PRO A 378 -17.02 -26.78 -6.82
CA PRO A 378 -17.54 -25.67 -6.01
C PRO A 378 -16.68 -25.31 -4.80
N VAL A 379 -15.84 -26.24 -4.32
CA VAL A 379 -14.95 -26.01 -3.18
C VAL A 379 -13.89 -24.95 -3.49
N LEU A 380 -13.44 -24.82 -4.75
CA LEU A 380 -12.46 -23.83 -5.16
C LEU A 380 -13.07 -22.42 -5.10
N ALA A 381 -14.25 -22.26 -5.67
CA ALA A 381 -14.99 -21.00 -5.60
C ALA A 381 -15.33 -20.62 -4.15
N LYS A 382 -15.75 -21.59 -3.33
CA LYS A 382 -16.02 -21.37 -1.90
C LYS A 382 -14.78 -20.81 -1.20
N ARG A 383 -13.64 -21.49 -1.32
CA ARG A 383 -12.37 -21.07 -0.70
C ARG A 383 -11.92 -19.67 -1.16
N PHE A 384 -12.02 -19.42 -2.47
CA PHE A 384 -11.70 -18.11 -3.04
C PHE A 384 -12.59 -17.02 -2.44
N ASN A 385 -13.90 -17.23 -2.42
CA ASN A 385 -14.86 -16.25 -1.92
C ASN A 385 -14.67 -15.95 -0.43
N GLU A 386 -14.50 -16.98 0.41
CA GLU A 386 -14.27 -16.81 1.85
C GLU A 386 -12.99 -16.01 2.13
N THR A 387 -11.91 -16.31 1.40
CA THR A 387 -10.62 -15.62 1.59
C THR A 387 -10.69 -14.15 1.13
N THR A 388 -11.28 -13.90 -0.04
CA THR A 388 -11.43 -12.52 -0.57
C THR A 388 -12.40 -11.69 0.25
N GLU A 389 -13.47 -12.30 0.77
CA GLU A 389 -14.39 -11.65 1.70
C GLU A 389 -13.67 -11.20 2.97
N LYS A 390 -12.94 -12.11 3.63
CA LYS A 390 -12.18 -11.80 4.85
C LYS A 390 -11.17 -10.68 4.59
N MET A 391 -10.44 -10.74 3.49
CA MET A 391 -9.49 -9.69 3.10
C MET A 391 -10.18 -8.32 2.98
N MET A 392 -11.30 -8.24 2.29
CA MET A 392 -12.03 -6.98 2.13
C MET A 392 -12.64 -6.48 3.44
N GLN A 393 -13.09 -7.38 4.32
CA GLN A 393 -13.59 -7.01 5.64
C GLN A 393 -12.49 -6.42 6.53
N THR A 394 -11.32 -7.03 6.57
CA THR A 394 -10.19 -6.52 7.37
C THR A 394 -9.70 -5.15 6.90
N ILE A 395 -9.66 -4.94 5.57
CA ILE A 395 -9.33 -3.61 5.00
C ILE A 395 -10.41 -2.59 5.37
N ARG A 396 -11.69 -2.93 5.19
CA ARG A 396 -12.83 -2.08 5.58
C ARG A 396 -12.72 -1.65 7.05
N ASP A 397 -12.48 -2.59 7.94
CA ASP A 397 -12.43 -2.34 9.39
C ASP A 397 -11.27 -1.40 9.74
N PHE A 398 -10.10 -1.58 9.11
CA PHE A 398 -8.98 -0.67 9.30
C PHE A 398 -9.26 0.75 8.74
N ILE A 399 -9.96 0.86 7.63
CA ILE A 399 -10.37 2.18 7.11
C ILE A 399 -11.38 2.84 8.07
N ILE A 400 -12.38 2.09 8.55
CA ILE A 400 -13.38 2.60 9.51
C ILE A 400 -12.71 3.08 10.80
N LEU A 401 -11.65 2.41 11.27
CA LEU A 401 -10.87 2.81 12.44
C LEU A 401 -10.43 4.27 12.37
N HIS A 402 -10.01 4.76 11.18
CA HIS A 402 -9.60 6.15 11.01
C HIS A 402 -10.74 7.15 11.22
N TYR A 403 -11.96 6.75 10.90
CA TYR A 403 -13.15 7.59 11.02
C TYR A 403 -13.76 7.55 12.43
N CYS A 404 -14.01 6.37 12.97
CA CYS A 404 -14.71 6.22 14.25
C CYS A 404 -13.88 6.66 15.46
N THR A 405 -12.56 6.80 15.31
CA THR A 405 -11.66 7.27 16.39
C THR A 405 -11.28 8.76 16.28
N ASN A 406 -11.93 9.52 15.38
CA ASN A 406 -11.70 10.96 15.29
C ASN A 406 -12.28 11.70 16.49
N ASN A 407 -11.74 12.89 16.81
CA ASN A 407 -12.24 13.77 17.87
C ASN A 407 -12.64 15.16 17.35
N ARG A 408 -12.94 15.28 16.06
CA ARG A 408 -13.32 16.55 15.44
C ARG A 408 -14.77 16.92 15.76
N GLU A 409 -14.97 18.20 16.09
CA GLU A 409 -16.27 18.81 16.41
C GLU A 409 -16.69 19.89 15.41
N ASP A 410 -15.81 20.21 14.47
CA ASP A 410 -15.95 21.35 13.57
C ASP A 410 -16.83 21.10 12.34
N SER A 411 -17.35 19.88 12.17
CA SER A 411 -18.19 19.51 11.04
C SER A 411 -19.17 18.40 11.40
N ASP A 412 -20.39 18.47 10.85
CA ASP A 412 -21.41 17.42 11.00
C ASP A 412 -20.93 16.07 10.45
N TYR A 413 -20.20 16.10 9.34
CA TYR A 413 -19.60 14.90 8.76
C TYR A 413 -18.71 14.13 9.77
N TRP A 414 -17.80 14.84 10.46
CA TRP A 414 -16.87 14.19 11.40
C TRP A 414 -17.56 13.75 12.69
N ARG A 415 -18.59 14.49 13.14
CA ARG A 415 -19.44 14.04 14.25
C ARG A 415 -20.21 12.78 13.89
N THR A 416 -20.89 12.76 12.74
CA THR A 416 -21.61 11.58 12.25
C THR A 416 -20.68 10.37 12.05
N ALA A 417 -19.48 10.58 11.52
CA ALA A 417 -18.48 9.50 11.35
C ALA A 417 -18.04 8.89 12.69
N ARG A 418 -18.05 9.64 13.78
CA ARG A 418 -17.72 9.14 15.11
C ARG A 418 -18.92 8.55 15.85
N GLU A 419 -20.10 9.18 15.77
CA GLU A 419 -21.22 8.94 16.67
C GLU A 419 -22.33 8.08 16.06
N GLU A 420 -22.58 8.20 14.75
CA GLU A 420 -23.71 7.61 14.08
C GLU A 420 -23.35 6.51 13.06
N MET A 421 -22.12 6.57 12.53
CA MET A 421 -21.67 5.58 11.55
C MET A 421 -21.67 4.17 12.17
N VAL A 422 -22.18 3.20 11.41
CA VAL A 422 -22.21 1.81 11.88
C VAL A 422 -20.78 1.25 11.93
N ILE A 423 -20.35 0.82 13.11
CA ILE A 423 -19.09 0.11 13.29
C ILE A 423 -19.36 -1.38 13.17
N PRO A 424 -18.64 -2.15 12.32
CA PRO A 424 -18.77 -3.61 12.26
C PRO A 424 -18.46 -4.29 13.60
N ASP A 425 -19.12 -5.39 13.91
CA ASP A 425 -18.91 -6.09 15.18
C ASP A 425 -17.46 -6.57 15.32
N SER A 426 -16.83 -7.02 14.23
CA SER A 426 -15.41 -7.38 14.20
C SER A 426 -14.48 -6.25 14.67
N LEU A 427 -14.78 -5.00 14.31
CA LEU A 427 -14.00 -3.85 14.78
C LEU A 427 -14.39 -3.43 16.20
N LYS A 428 -15.66 -3.54 16.57
CA LYS A 428 -16.09 -3.25 17.96
C LYS A 428 -15.40 -4.15 18.97
N ASP A 429 -15.34 -5.45 18.65
CA ASP A 429 -14.71 -6.45 19.51
C ASP A 429 -13.21 -6.14 19.69
N LEU A 430 -12.50 -5.80 18.60
CA LEU A 430 -11.10 -5.37 18.67
C LEU A 430 -10.93 -4.08 19.47
N LEU A 431 -11.79 -3.08 19.27
CA LEU A 431 -11.70 -1.81 19.99
C LEU A 431 -11.99 -1.98 21.49
N GLU A 432 -12.88 -2.88 21.88
CA GLU A 432 -13.12 -3.22 23.28
C GLU A 432 -11.91 -3.96 23.87
N GLU A 433 -11.37 -4.95 23.16
CA GLU A 433 -10.16 -5.67 23.58
C GLU A 433 -9.00 -4.70 23.82
N TYR A 434 -8.80 -3.71 22.91
CA TYR A 434 -7.71 -2.75 23.01
C TYR A 434 -7.87 -1.72 24.13
N ARG A 435 -8.97 -1.71 24.85
CA ARG A 435 -9.09 -1.01 26.13
C ARG A 435 -8.47 -1.80 27.30
N HIS A 436 -8.15 -3.07 27.11
CA HIS A 436 -7.59 -3.97 28.14
C HIS A 436 -6.17 -4.44 27.83
N THR A 437 -5.82 -4.54 26.55
CA THR A 437 -4.48 -4.93 26.07
C THR A 437 -4.16 -4.18 24.79
N LEU A 438 -2.89 -3.95 24.47
CA LEU A 438 -2.50 -3.36 23.20
C LEU A 438 -2.48 -4.41 22.08
N PRO A 439 -2.75 -4.00 20.81
CA PRO A 439 -2.60 -4.87 19.66
C PRO A 439 -1.27 -5.63 19.63
N ILE A 440 -1.30 -6.92 19.40
CA ILE A 440 -0.15 -7.80 19.30
C ILE A 440 -0.17 -8.60 17.99
N ASN A 441 0.96 -9.22 17.65
CA ASN A 441 1.11 -9.90 16.35
C ASN A 441 0.14 -11.09 16.16
N THR A 442 -0.26 -11.76 17.24
CA THR A 442 -1.17 -12.91 17.19
C THR A 442 -2.63 -12.56 16.91
N ASP A 443 -3.00 -11.27 16.95
CA ASP A 443 -4.35 -10.81 16.63
C ASP A 443 -4.61 -10.86 15.11
N PHE A 444 -3.55 -11.03 14.31
CA PHE A 444 -3.59 -10.93 12.86
C PHE A 444 -3.02 -12.18 12.19
N ASP A 445 -3.71 -12.68 11.19
CA ASP A 445 -3.24 -13.77 10.34
C ASP A 445 -2.77 -13.26 8.96
N GLY A 446 -2.34 -14.16 8.08
CA GLY A 446 -1.80 -13.83 6.76
C GLY A 446 -2.78 -13.16 5.79
N VAL A 447 -4.05 -13.01 6.14
CA VAL A 447 -5.06 -12.31 5.33
C VAL A 447 -5.07 -10.80 5.63
N TYR A 448 -4.51 -10.39 6.76
CA TYR A 448 -4.46 -8.98 7.15
C TYR A 448 -3.28 -8.27 6.46
N LEU A 449 -3.60 -7.19 5.73
CA LEU A 449 -2.59 -6.25 5.22
C LEU A 449 -2.01 -5.39 6.37
N PHE A 450 -2.90 -4.96 7.27
CA PHE A 450 -2.58 -4.10 8.40
C PHE A 450 -2.39 -4.96 9.65
N ASN A 451 -1.20 -4.89 10.23
CA ASN A 451 -0.81 -5.66 11.39
C ASN A 451 -0.97 -4.85 12.69
N TYR A 452 -0.59 -5.45 13.81
CA TYR A 452 -0.67 -4.82 15.13
C TYR A 452 0.05 -3.46 15.20
N PHE A 453 1.14 -3.25 14.45
CA PHE A 453 1.83 -1.96 14.43
C PHE A 453 0.98 -0.89 13.75
N SER A 454 0.31 -1.20 12.65
CA SER A 454 -0.62 -0.31 11.98
C SER A 454 -1.74 0.15 12.91
N TYR A 455 -2.37 -0.79 13.64
CA TYR A 455 -3.41 -0.48 14.62
C TYR A 455 -2.86 0.38 15.77
N ASN A 456 -1.71 0.02 16.34
CA ASN A 456 -1.06 0.82 17.39
C ASN A 456 -0.80 2.26 16.92
N VAL A 457 -0.21 2.45 15.73
CA VAL A 457 0.08 3.79 15.20
C VAL A 457 -1.18 4.63 15.11
N VAL A 458 -2.27 4.09 14.55
CA VAL A 458 -3.53 4.83 14.40
C VAL A 458 -4.17 5.12 15.75
N LEU A 459 -4.32 4.13 16.63
CA LEU A 459 -4.95 4.29 17.96
C LEU A 459 -4.22 5.31 18.82
N PHE A 460 -2.88 5.29 18.84
CA PHE A 460 -2.09 6.27 19.58
C PHE A 460 -2.20 7.68 18.97
N ALA A 461 -2.06 7.80 17.66
CA ALA A 461 -2.13 9.09 16.99
C ALA A 461 -3.52 9.75 17.10
N LYS A 462 -4.56 8.92 17.19
CA LYS A 462 -5.95 9.36 17.41
C LYS A 462 -6.25 9.69 18.88
N GLY A 463 -5.35 9.40 19.82
CA GLY A 463 -5.57 9.58 21.24
C GLY A 463 -6.67 8.67 21.82
N TYR A 464 -7.03 7.60 21.11
CA TYR A 464 -8.10 6.68 21.54
C TYR A 464 -7.76 5.96 22.86
N LEU A 465 -6.47 5.74 23.12
CA LEU A 465 -5.96 5.00 24.26
C LEU A 465 -5.51 5.90 25.43
N LYS A 466 -5.62 7.25 25.34
CA LYS A 466 -5.04 8.20 26.29
C LYS A 466 -5.51 8.02 27.74
N ASP A 467 -6.77 7.58 27.94
CA ASP A 467 -7.40 7.44 29.24
C ASP A 467 -7.39 5.98 29.75
N VAL A 468 -6.71 5.09 29.05
CA VAL A 468 -6.61 3.67 29.41
C VAL A 468 -5.42 3.45 30.36
N GLN A 469 -5.57 2.54 31.31
CA GLN A 469 -4.47 2.08 32.18
C GLN A 469 -4.27 0.57 31.96
N TYR A 470 -3.11 0.19 31.48
CA TYR A 470 -2.82 -1.20 31.22
C TYR A 470 -2.13 -1.90 32.40
N PRO A 471 -2.69 -3.02 32.91
CA PRO A 471 -2.01 -3.77 34.00
C PRO A 471 -0.59 -4.22 33.66
N ALA A 472 -0.29 -4.45 32.38
CA ALA A 472 1.02 -4.83 31.89
C ALA A 472 2.10 -3.75 32.12
N GLU A 473 1.73 -2.49 32.28
CA GLU A 473 2.65 -1.38 32.50
C GLU A 473 3.36 -1.43 33.86
N ARG A 474 2.88 -2.23 34.81
CA ARG A 474 3.58 -2.46 36.08
C ARG A 474 4.88 -3.25 35.92
N PHE A 475 5.04 -3.94 34.80
CA PHE A 475 6.22 -4.80 34.54
C PHE A 475 7.30 -4.12 33.70
N ILE A 476 7.13 -2.83 33.35
CA ILE A 476 8.07 -2.09 32.51
C ILE A 476 8.74 -0.96 33.27
N ALA A 477 10.05 -0.78 33.02
CA ALA A 477 10.87 0.24 33.66
C ALA A 477 11.18 1.41 32.73
N ARG A 478 11.30 2.63 33.29
CA ARG A 478 11.65 3.84 32.54
C ARG A 478 13.06 3.76 31.96
N GLU A 479 14.01 3.19 32.73
CA GLU A 479 15.40 3.08 32.35
C GLU A 479 15.60 2.21 31.11
N ASP A 480 14.83 1.12 30.97
CA ASP A 480 14.85 0.25 29.78
C ASP A 480 14.38 1.01 28.54
N TRP A 481 13.33 1.80 28.69
CA TRP A 481 12.81 2.64 27.62
C TRP A 481 13.80 3.71 27.19
N ASP A 482 14.35 4.47 28.13
CA ASP A 482 15.30 5.55 27.84
C ASP A 482 16.57 5.01 27.16
N LYS A 483 17.10 3.88 27.64
CA LYS A 483 18.23 3.19 27.01
C LYS A 483 17.91 2.78 25.57
N ARG A 484 16.75 2.16 25.39
CA ARG A 484 16.33 1.70 24.06
C ARG A 484 16.08 2.85 23.09
N MET A 485 15.51 3.96 23.55
CA MET A 485 15.32 5.15 22.72
C MET A 485 16.66 5.79 22.32
N ALA A 486 17.63 5.82 23.22
CA ALA A 486 18.97 6.30 22.88
C ALA A 486 19.64 5.43 21.81
N GLU A 487 19.50 4.09 21.91
CA GLU A 487 19.96 3.16 20.88
C GLU A 487 19.21 3.36 19.55
N PHE A 488 17.88 3.45 19.57
CA PHE A 488 17.04 3.64 18.39
C PHE A 488 17.45 4.92 17.64
N ILE A 489 17.60 6.04 18.33
CA ILE A 489 17.98 7.33 17.72
C ILE A 489 19.36 7.23 17.06
N ARG A 490 20.33 6.57 17.71
CA ARG A 490 21.66 6.36 17.15
C ARG A 490 21.63 5.47 15.90
N TYR A 491 20.83 4.39 15.92
CA TYR A 491 20.66 3.52 14.75
C TYR A 491 19.93 4.24 13.62
N GLU A 492 18.89 5.00 13.92
CA GLU A 492 18.17 5.80 12.94
C GLU A 492 19.12 6.78 12.23
N GLN A 493 19.92 7.53 12.96
CA GLN A 493 20.90 8.45 12.40
C GLN A 493 21.88 7.73 11.46
N LYS A 494 22.35 6.56 11.85
CA LYS A 494 23.26 5.73 11.05
C LYS A 494 22.58 5.20 9.77
N GLU A 495 21.35 4.72 9.88
CA GLU A 495 20.63 4.15 8.74
C GLU A 495 20.20 5.21 7.73
N LEU A 496 19.82 6.40 8.19
CA LEU A 496 19.45 7.51 7.33
C LEU A 496 20.66 8.23 6.73
N ALA A 497 21.82 8.13 7.37
CA ALA A 497 23.06 8.68 6.83
C ALA A 497 23.40 8.02 5.48
N GLY A 498 23.64 8.84 4.46
CA GLY A 498 23.94 8.39 3.10
C GLY A 498 22.73 8.07 2.24
N LEU A 499 21.49 8.14 2.77
CA LEU A 499 20.31 8.14 1.91
C LEU A 499 20.23 9.47 1.14
N PRO A 500 20.06 9.41 -0.19
CA PRO A 500 19.96 10.61 -1.02
C PRO A 500 18.63 11.33 -0.81
N ASN A 501 18.57 12.60 -1.19
CA ASN A 501 17.30 13.28 -1.41
C ASN A 501 16.44 12.48 -2.39
N HIS A 502 15.13 12.43 -2.14
CA HIS A 502 14.21 11.62 -2.94
C HIS A 502 14.24 11.99 -4.43
N TYR A 503 14.23 13.28 -4.76
CA TYR A 503 14.28 13.74 -6.15
C TYR A 503 15.61 13.38 -6.84
N GLU A 504 16.74 13.52 -6.15
CA GLU A 504 18.06 13.12 -6.67
C GLU A 504 18.11 11.61 -6.98
N LEU A 505 17.56 10.80 -6.10
CA LEU A 505 17.44 9.36 -6.32
C LEU A 505 16.60 9.04 -7.56
N LEU A 506 15.45 9.71 -7.71
CA LEU A 506 14.57 9.51 -8.87
C LEU A 506 15.29 9.89 -10.18
N ARG A 507 16.00 11.00 -10.22
CA ARG A 507 16.82 11.41 -11.38
C ARG A 507 17.88 10.38 -11.72
N LYS A 508 18.60 9.88 -10.70
CA LYS A 508 19.63 8.85 -10.89
C LYS A 508 19.06 7.57 -11.50
N ILE A 509 17.93 7.08 -10.96
CA ILE A 509 17.25 5.88 -11.50
C ILE A 509 16.85 6.09 -12.97
N ARG A 510 16.39 7.29 -13.33
CA ARG A 510 15.96 7.63 -14.68
C ARG A 510 17.13 7.85 -15.66
N GLY A 511 18.37 7.94 -15.16
CA GLY A 511 19.55 8.21 -15.98
C GLY A 511 19.66 9.69 -16.42
N GLU A 512 19.10 10.60 -15.65
CA GLU A 512 19.18 12.05 -15.87
C GLU A 512 20.44 12.58 -15.18
N ASP A 513 21.60 12.47 -15.83
CA ASP A 513 22.95 12.53 -15.24
C ASP A 513 23.48 13.93 -14.86
N ASP A 514 22.65 14.95 -14.70
CA ASP A 514 23.07 16.28 -14.22
C ASP A 514 23.03 16.42 -12.68
N ILE A 515 23.41 15.38 -11.92
CA ILE A 515 23.70 15.56 -10.49
C ILE A 515 25.12 16.14 -10.42
N PRO A 516 25.32 17.42 -10.02
CA PRO A 516 26.66 17.97 -9.91
C PRO A 516 27.48 17.11 -8.94
N ALA A 517 28.71 16.74 -9.34
CA ALA A 517 29.63 15.95 -8.53
C ALA A 517 29.95 16.56 -7.15
N GLN A 518 29.56 17.81 -6.92
CA GLN A 518 29.76 18.54 -5.67
C GLN A 518 28.89 18.12 -4.50
N HIS A 519 27.84 17.26 -4.70
CA HIS A 519 26.95 16.85 -3.60
C HIS A 519 27.24 15.46 -3.03
N SER A 520 28.22 14.74 -3.56
CA SER A 520 28.70 13.48 -2.97
C SER A 520 29.54 13.66 -1.69
N GLY A 521 29.78 14.90 -1.29
CA GLY A 521 30.59 15.28 -0.14
C GLY A 521 29.91 16.23 0.85
N ALA A 522 28.59 16.34 0.83
CA ALA A 522 27.90 17.05 1.91
C ALA A 522 28.08 16.26 3.20
N SER A 523 29.15 16.60 3.92
CA SER A 523 29.17 16.38 5.37
C SER A 523 27.86 16.99 5.89
N PHE A 524 27.00 16.18 6.49
CA PHE A 524 25.87 16.68 7.25
C PHE A 524 26.43 17.61 8.32
N GLY A 525 26.51 18.89 8.02
CA GLY A 525 26.68 19.94 8.99
C GLY A 525 25.53 19.77 9.98
N GLY A 526 25.88 19.48 11.22
CA GLY A 526 25.05 19.02 12.33
C GLY A 526 23.54 19.24 12.14
N PHE A 527 22.80 18.20 12.33
CA PHE A 527 21.36 18.27 12.58
C PHE A 527 21.13 19.40 13.59
N ASN A 528 20.64 20.53 13.12
CA ASN A 528 20.48 21.70 13.97
C ASN A 528 19.35 21.38 14.96
N ALA A 529 19.73 21.04 16.20
CA ALA A 529 18.79 20.77 17.30
C ALA A 529 17.77 21.91 17.49
N ALA A 530 18.04 23.11 17.00
CA ALA A 530 17.14 24.23 16.97
C ALA A 530 15.90 24.04 16.07
N ALA A 531 15.95 23.19 15.05
CA ALA A 531 14.80 22.84 14.23
C ALA A 531 13.76 22.01 15.00
N PHE A 532 14.14 21.46 16.15
CA PHE A 532 13.28 20.68 17.05
C PHE A 532 12.98 21.36 18.39
N GLY A 533 13.18 22.67 18.51
CA GLY A 533 12.73 23.45 19.68
C GLY A 533 13.52 23.25 20.97
N ALA A 534 14.80 22.88 20.90
CA ALA A 534 15.68 22.81 22.08
C ALA A 534 16.29 24.19 22.38
N GLN A 535 15.86 24.83 23.47
CA GLN A 535 16.66 25.90 24.11
C GLN A 535 17.80 25.28 24.93
N PRO A 536 19.00 25.90 24.97
CA PRO A 536 20.16 25.32 25.62
C PRO A 536 20.06 25.49 27.16
N GLY A 537 19.75 24.43 27.84
CA GLY A 537 19.92 24.29 29.29
C GLY A 537 21.06 23.29 29.55
N GLY A 538 22.23 23.79 29.95
CA GLY A 538 23.45 23.02 30.02
C GLY A 538 23.47 21.96 31.13
N ILE A 539 23.89 20.75 30.77
CA ILE A 539 24.52 19.80 31.67
C ILE A 539 25.96 19.64 31.20
N GLN A 540 26.91 20.12 31.98
CA GLN A 540 28.36 19.88 31.78
C GLN A 540 28.64 18.42 32.07
N ILE A 541 29.15 17.68 31.06
CA ILE A 541 29.78 16.39 31.24
C ILE A 541 31.28 16.62 31.24
N PRO A 542 32.06 16.06 32.21
CA PRO A 542 33.51 16.27 32.28
C PRO A 542 34.22 15.62 31.10
N GLN A 543 35.06 16.37 30.41
CA GLN A 543 35.97 15.85 29.41
C GLN A 543 37.10 15.06 30.10
N ALA A 544 37.15 13.76 29.88
CA ALA A 544 38.33 12.97 30.14
C ALA A 544 39.20 12.95 28.88
N THR A 545 40.33 13.66 28.96
CA THR A 545 41.34 13.67 27.89
C THR A 545 42.18 12.39 28.05
N VAL A 546 42.08 11.46 27.09
CA VAL A 546 43.01 10.33 26.97
C VAL A 546 43.95 10.62 25.81
N GLN A 547 45.21 10.89 26.16
CA GLN A 547 46.33 10.88 25.21
C GLN A 547 46.69 9.44 24.89
N ILE A 548 46.61 9.05 23.62
CA ILE A 548 47.14 7.76 23.14
C ILE A 548 48.38 8.06 22.29
N GLY A 549 49.51 7.61 22.84
CA GLY A 549 50.81 7.62 22.18
C GLY A 549 50.87 6.62 21.02
N ALA A 550 51.59 7.00 19.96
CA ALA A 550 51.82 6.15 18.80
C ALA A 550 52.70 4.95 19.15
N GLY A 551 52.19 3.74 18.96
CA GLY A 551 52.96 2.51 19.07
C GLY A 551 52.38 1.44 18.14
N GLN A 552 53.19 1.03 17.18
CA GLN A 552 52.87 -0.05 16.22
C GLN A 552 52.73 -1.40 16.96
N ILE A 553 51.61 -2.08 16.82
CA ILE A 553 51.49 -3.51 17.11
C ILE A 553 50.63 -4.19 16.05
N LYS A 554 51.24 -5.12 15.31
CA LYS A 554 50.52 -6.10 14.49
C LYS A 554 50.01 -7.22 15.42
N PRO A 555 48.78 -7.70 15.27
CA PRO A 555 48.44 -9.03 15.77
C PRO A 555 48.13 -9.98 14.60
N SER A 556 48.90 -11.04 14.52
CA SER A 556 48.56 -12.26 13.80
C SER A 556 47.88 -13.23 14.79
N ILE A 557 46.64 -13.60 14.53
CA ILE A 557 45.98 -14.71 15.20
C ILE A 557 45.68 -15.80 14.17
N LYS A 558 46.40 -16.93 14.30
CA LYS A 558 46.12 -18.18 13.62
C LYS A 558 45.09 -18.97 14.42
N PHE A 559 43.97 -19.30 13.82
CA PHE A 559 43.09 -20.36 14.34
C PHE A 559 43.38 -21.68 13.64
N ALA A 560 43.69 -22.70 14.44
CA ALA A 560 43.89 -24.06 13.99
C ALA A 560 42.54 -24.79 13.89
N LEU A 561 42.27 -25.33 12.72
CA LEU A 561 41.15 -26.25 12.49
C LEU A 561 41.58 -27.67 12.83
N LYS A 562 40.93 -28.33 13.79
CA LYS A 562 40.97 -29.78 13.98
C LYS A 562 40.09 -30.45 12.91
N LYS A 563 40.72 -31.33 12.13
CA LYS A 563 40.04 -32.28 11.25
C LYS A 563 39.62 -33.50 12.05
N ASP A 564 38.36 -33.88 11.97
CA ASP A 564 37.96 -35.29 12.16
C ASP A 564 37.22 -35.76 10.92
N LYS A 565 37.60 -37.00 10.51
CA LYS A 565 37.27 -37.69 9.27
C LYS A 565 36.02 -38.56 9.37
N LYS A 566 35.40 -38.75 8.17
CA LYS A 566 34.48 -39.81 7.70
C LYS A 566 33.00 -39.47 7.80
N GLN A 567 32.18 -39.63 6.78
CA GLN A 567 32.07 -40.64 5.71
C GLN A 567 31.30 -40.02 4.52
N GLU A 568 31.68 -40.43 3.29
CA GLU A 568 31.03 -40.12 2.04
C GLU A 568 29.69 -40.85 1.88
N THR A 569 28.66 -40.13 1.43
CA THR A 569 27.64 -40.65 0.50
C THR A 569 27.17 -39.50 -0.37
N GLU A 570 27.39 -39.63 -1.67
CA GLU A 570 26.88 -38.75 -2.69
C GLU A 570 25.35 -38.77 -2.72
N VAL A 571 24.74 -37.61 -2.69
CA VAL A 571 23.41 -37.34 -3.26
C VAL A 571 23.43 -35.92 -3.82
N ASP A 572 23.21 -35.83 -5.13
CA ASP A 572 22.98 -34.60 -5.87
C ASP A 572 21.96 -33.72 -5.17
N GLN A 573 22.34 -32.47 -4.92
CA GLN A 573 21.43 -31.41 -4.50
C GLN A 573 21.51 -30.24 -5.47
N ASP A 574 20.51 -30.18 -6.33
CA ASP A 574 20.13 -28.92 -6.95
C ASP A 574 19.45 -28.01 -5.93
N ASP A 575 19.98 -26.80 -5.88
CA ASP A 575 19.60 -25.65 -5.12
C ASP A 575 18.07 -25.38 -5.05
N LEU A 576 17.53 -25.38 -3.85
CA LEU A 576 16.27 -24.73 -3.52
C LEU A 576 16.40 -23.94 -2.21
N SER A 577 17.09 -22.82 -2.27
CA SER A 577 16.93 -21.74 -1.29
C SER A 577 15.89 -20.77 -1.83
N GLY A 578 14.77 -20.65 -1.19
CA GLY A 578 13.79 -19.68 -1.67
C GLY A 578 12.47 -19.72 -0.94
N SER A 579 12.41 -18.97 0.12
CA SER A 579 11.34 -18.02 0.38
C SER A 579 10.00 -18.51 0.88
N HIS A 580 9.73 -18.10 2.07
CA HIS A 580 8.40 -17.82 2.57
C HIS A 580 7.68 -16.81 1.65
N ILE A 581 6.69 -17.26 0.90
CA ILE A 581 5.65 -16.46 0.28
C ILE A 581 4.32 -17.09 0.68
N LEU A 582 3.70 -16.53 1.68
CA LEU A 582 2.25 -16.52 1.92
C LEU A 582 1.88 -15.12 2.37
#